data_47b0886543b37d198023c6b921621d91
#
_entry.id   47b0886543b37d198023c6b921621d91
#
_cell.length_a   1.000
_cell.length_b   1.000
_cell.length_c   1.000
_cell.angle_alpha   90.00
_cell.angle_beta   90.00
_cell.angle_gamma   90.00
#
_symmetry.space_group_name_H-M   'P 1'
#
loop_
_entity.id
_entity.type
_entity.pdbx_description
1 polymer ?
#
loop_
_entity_poly.entity_id
_entity_poly.type
_entity_poly.pdbx_seq_one_letter_code
_entity_poly.pdbx_strand_id
1 'polypeptide(L)'
;VTIANGNLYGSSKDIGTISSKLPLVGENGGRVNRVGFTRLQREAALHKFGFFYEFTQESMDFDSDDMLKEHLARELMNGATKITEDVLQKDLLASAGVILYAGAATSNGTITGEVVPEVVGVSPEIPASILSYKNIMRLSSTLDENRTPKQTTVISGSRYIDTKVIGAGRIAYIGSELAPVVMEIKDPFNNPAFIAVQHYSDAGTVLNGEIGSVGPLRFVQVPDMLHWAGVGATVGTNPGYRTTTVLGTEKYDVYPVLVVGDQSFTTIGFQTDGKTVKFTVMTKMPGR
;
A
#
# COMPACT_ATOMS: atom_id res chain seq x y z
N VAL A 1 -12.70 0.51 19.83
CA VAL A 1 -13.82 -0.37 20.15
C VAL A 1 -13.98 -1.38 19.02
N THR A 2 -13.88 -2.66 19.34
CA THR A 2 -14.08 -3.72 18.35
C THR A 2 -15.46 -4.30 18.51
N ILE A 3 -16.25 -4.29 17.44
CA ILE A 3 -17.60 -4.84 17.41
C ILE A 3 -17.56 -6.08 16.51
N ALA A 4 -18.04 -7.21 17.03
CA ALA A 4 -18.08 -8.45 16.26
C ALA A 4 -18.95 -8.25 15.00
N ASN A 5 -18.39 -8.64 13.84
CA ASN A 5 -19.04 -8.49 12.52
C ASN A 5 -19.53 -7.08 12.18
N GLY A 6 -18.98 -6.05 12.82
CA GLY A 6 -19.27 -4.65 12.54
C GLY A 6 -20.66 -4.16 12.93
N ASN A 7 -21.39 -4.89 13.77
CA ASN A 7 -22.66 -4.43 14.32
C ASN A 7 -22.88 -4.96 15.74
N LEU A 8 -23.77 -4.27 16.47
CA LEU A 8 -23.98 -4.50 17.91
C LEU A 8 -24.72 -5.80 18.23
N TYR A 9 -25.53 -6.33 17.32
CA TYR A 9 -26.25 -7.57 17.59
C TYR A 9 -25.55 -8.83 17.04
N GLY A 10 -24.32 -8.67 16.51
CA GLY A 10 -23.50 -9.77 16.04
C GLY A 10 -24.02 -10.41 14.74
N SER A 11 -24.48 -9.59 13.80
CA SER A 11 -24.97 -10.03 12.49
C SER A 11 -23.99 -10.97 11.78
N SER A 12 -24.51 -11.91 11.04
CA SER A 12 -23.77 -12.85 10.21
C SER A 12 -24.25 -12.74 8.76
N LYS A 13 -23.44 -13.17 7.80
CA LYS A 13 -23.88 -13.35 6.41
C LYS A 13 -24.61 -14.66 6.19
N ASP A 14 -24.53 -15.57 7.14
CA ASP A 14 -25.21 -16.87 7.10
C ASP A 14 -26.66 -16.75 7.58
N ILE A 15 -27.60 -17.16 6.74
CA ILE A 15 -29.05 -17.07 6.99
C ILE A 15 -29.45 -17.89 8.22
N GLY A 16 -28.88 -19.09 8.39
CA GLY A 16 -29.18 -19.96 9.54
C GLY A 16 -28.75 -19.30 10.86
N THR A 17 -27.55 -18.72 10.87
CA THR A 17 -27.02 -18.01 12.02
C THR A 17 -27.80 -16.73 12.34
N ILE A 18 -28.22 -15.95 11.34
CA ILE A 18 -29.00 -14.73 11.51
C ILE A 18 -30.39 -15.04 12.09
N SER A 19 -31.03 -16.06 11.57
CA SER A 19 -32.38 -16.47 12.03
C SER A 19 -32.42 -16.78 13.52
N SER A 20 -31.35 -17.36 14.08
CA SER A 20 -31.24 -17.67 15.50
C SER A 20 -30.84 -16.48 16.38
N LYS A 21 -30.29 -15.42 15.79
CA LYS A 21 -29.75 -14.24 16.51
C LYS A 21 -30.64 -13.01 16.48
N LEU A 22 -31.73 -13.04 15.71
CA LEU A 22 -32.64 -11.90 15.65
C LEU A 22 -33.24 -11.61 17.04
N PRO A 23 -33.10 -10.38 17.55
CA PRO A 23 -33.62 -10.02 18.89
C PRO A 23 -35.13 -9.81 18.80
N LEU A 24 -35.88 -10.86 19.04
CA LEU A 24 -37.34 -10.78 19.13
C LEU A 24 -37.73 -10.19 20.49
N VAL A 25 -38.60 -9.19 20.50
CA VAL A 25 -39.20 -8.59 21.68
C VAL A 25 -40.65 -9.04 21.73
N GLY A 26 -40.98 -9.83 22.74
CA GLY A 26 -42.38 -10.27 22.99
C GLY A 26 -43.14 -9.31 23.89
N GLU A 27 -44.47 -9.25 23.76
CA GLU A 27 -45.34 -8.40 24.59
C GLU A 27 -45.23 -8.73 26.11
N ASN A 28 -44.89 -9.96 26.45
CA ASN A 28 -44.80 -10.40 27.86
C ASN A 28 -43.38 -10.30 28.45
N GLY A 29 -42.54 -9.40 27.98
CA GLY A 29 -41.25 -9.11 28.61
C GLY A 29 -40.17 -10.18 28.39
N GLY A 30 -40.03 -10.72 27.20
CA GLY A 30 -38.96 -11.66 26.84
C GLY A 30 -37.57 -11.01 27.02
N ARG A 31 -36.58 -11.85 27.40
CA ARG A 31 -35.20 -11.40 27.60
C ARG A 31 -34.55 -11.07 26.24
N VAL A 32 -34.26 -9.80 26.00
CA VAL A 32 -33.54 -9.34 24.82
C VAL A 32 -32.07 -9.79 24.90
N ASN A 33 -31.49 -10.18 23.76
CA ASN A 33 -30.09 -10.55 23.70
C ASN A 33 -29.19 -9.41 24.18
N ARG A 34 -28.33 -9.72 25.16
CA ARG A 34 -27.36 -8.75 25.68
C ARG A 34 -26.22 -8.59 24.68
N VAL A 35 -25.99 -7.37 24.24
CA VAL A 35 -24.85 -7.02 23.36
C VAL A 35 -23.80 -6.33 24.23
N GLY A 36 -22.56 -6.81 24.13
CA GLY A 36 -21.39 -6.21 24.75
C GLY A 36 -20.47 -5.53 23.74
N PHE A 37 -19.57 -4.73 24.25
CA PHE A 37 -18.46 -4.18 23.44
C PHE A 37 -17.13 -4.44 24.14
N THR A 38 -16.09 -4.57 23.35
CA THR A 38 -14.71 -4.74 23.83
C THR A 38 -13.89 -3.52 23.44
N ARG A 39 -13.16 -2.96 24.39
CA ARG A 39 -12.20 -1.89 24.12
C ARG A 39 -10.85 -2.51 23.81
N LEU A 40 -10.30 -2.22 22.63
CA LEU A 40 -8.95 -2.59 22.24
C LEU A 40 -8.03 -1.36 22.43
N GLN A 41 -6.94 -1.55 23.15
CA GLN A 41 -5.85 -0.58 23.26
C GLN A 41 -4.69 -1.06 22.39
N ARG A 42 -4.12 -0.15 21.61
CA ARG A 42 -2.90 -0.40 20.83
C ARG A 42 -1.81 0.52 21.35
N GLU A 43 -0.63 -0.03 21.51
CA GLU A 43 0.58 0.69 21.91
C GLU A 43 1.56 0.71 20.76
N ALA A 44 2.27 1.82 20.59
CA ALA A 44 3.31 1.99 19.58
C ALA A 44 4.52 2.71 20.19
N ALA A 45 5.71 2.35 19.76
CA ALA A 45 6.94 3.02 20.12
C ALA A 45 7.29 4.08 19.06
N LEU A 46 7.80 5.21 19.53
CA LEU A 46 8.29 6.28 18.65
C LEU A 46 9.80 6.12 18.44
N HIS A 47 10.22 6.17 17.19
CA HIS A 47 11.60 6.09 16.79
C HIS A 47 12.12 7.45 16.32
N LYS A 48 13.39 7.75 16.61
CA LYS A 48 14.10 8.93 16.12
C LYS A 48 15.06 8.50 15.04
N PHE A 49 15.03 9.20 13.92
CA PHE A 49 15.96 9.02 12.82
C PHE A 49 16.78 10.29 12.65
N GLY A 50 18.01 10.16 12.18
CA GLY A 50 18.88 11.28 11.91
C GLY A 50 20.04 10.88 11.02
N PHE A 51 20.56 11.82 10.29
CA PHE A 51 21.78 11.72 9.50
C PHE A 51 22.51 13.06 9.51
N PHE A 52 23.77 13.06 9.15
CA PHE A 52 24.59 14.26 9.12
C PHE A 52 25.50 14.27 7.88
N TYR A 53 25.85 15.47 7.46
CA TYR A 53 26.90 15.72 6.49
C TYR A 53 28.10 16.36 7.18
N GLU A 54 29.28 15.96 6.77
CA GLU A 54 30.53 16.58 7.16
C GLU A 54 31.07 17.40 6.00
N PHE A 55 31.54 18.59 6.28
CA PHE A 55 32.25 19.44 5.33
C PHE A 55 33.49 20.05 5.99
N THR A 56 34.53 20.24 5.22
CA THR A 56 35.80 20.81 5.68
C THR A 56 35.83 22.31 5.39
N GLN A 57 36.68 23.03 6.11
CA GLN A 57 36.90 24.46 5.84
C GLN A 57 37.42 24.67 4.41
N GLU A 58 38.31 23.79 3.93
CA GLU A 58 38.83 23.83 2.55
C GLU A 58 37.74 23.73 1.50
N SER A 59 36.75 22.81 1.68
CA SER A 59 35.64 22.71 0.74
C SER A 59 34.76 23.95 0.70
N MET A 60 34.71 24.72 1.78
CA MET A 60 34.01 26.00 1.80
C MET A 60 34.83 27.14 1.19
N ASP A 61 36.12 27.13 1.39
CA ASP A 61 37.02 28.18 0.88
C ASP A 61 37.26 28.05 -0.64
N PHE A 62 37.12 26.82 -1.21
CA PHE A 62 37.24 26.57 -2.62
C PHE A 62 35.88 26.46 -3.35
N ASP A 63 34.77 26.73 -2.66
CA ASP A 63 33.45 26.75 -3.31
C ASP A 63 33.32 27.99 -4.21
N SER A 64 33.13 27.77 -5.50
CA SER A 64 33.05 28.84 -6.50
C SER A 64 31.76 29.65 -6.42
N ASP A 65 30.71 29.12 -5.81
CA ASP A 65 29.37 29.72 -5.81
C ASP A 65 28.93 30.30 -4.49
N ASP A 66 29.75 30.17 -3.41
CA ASP A 66 29.46 30.61 -2.05
C ASP A 66 28.13 30.09 -1.45
N MET A 67 27.49 29.13 -2.11
CA MET A 67 26.15 28.60 -1.80
C MET A 67 26.16 27.17 -1.26
N LEU A 68 27.32 26.58 -0.98
CA LEU A 68 27.45 25.19 -0.53
C LEU A 68 26.54 24.87 0.66
N LYS A 69 26.42 25.78 1.62
CA LYS A 69 25.56 25.58 2.80
C LYS A 69 24.10 25.52 2.47
N GLU A 70 23.62 26.32 1.52
CA GLU A 70 22.22 26.30 1.08
C GLU A 70 21.90 25.00 0.33
N HIS A 71 22.84 24.54 -0.54
CA HIS A 71 22.71 23.29 -1.24
C HIS A 71 22.66 22.10 -0.26
N LEU A 72 23.56 22.06 0.73
CA LEU A 72 23.57 21.03 1.75
C LEU A 72 22.30 21.05 2.61
N ALA A 73 21.82 22.23 3.01
CA ALA A 73 20.59 22.36 3.78
C ALA A 73 19.38 21.84 2.99
N ARG A 74 19.29 22.12 1.70
CA ARG A 74 18.24 21.62 0.82
C ARG A 74 18.29 20.10 0.68
N GLU A 75 19.48 19.52 0.48
CA GLU A 75 19.66 18.08 0.40
C GLU A 75 19.33 17.38 1.72
N LEU A 76 19.66 18.00 2.87
CA LEU A 76 19.25 17.50 4.18
C LEU A 76 17.72 17.45 4.32
N MET A 77 17.01 18.46 3.87
CA MET A 77 15.54 18.49 3.91
C MET A 77 14.93 17.45 2.98
N ASN A 78 15.46 17.31 1.77
CA ASN A 78 15.03 16.27 0.82
C ASN A 78 15.25 14.87 1.40
N GLY A 79 16.42 14.61 1.97
CA GLY A 79 16.73 13.33 2.63
C GLY A 79 15.82 13.04 3.82
N ALA A 80 15.49 14.04 4.63
CA ALA A 80 14.58 13.89 5.76
C ALA A 80 13.14 13.51 5.29
N THR A 81 12.66 14.15 4.23
CA THR A 81 11.37 13.82 3.62
C THR A 81 11.37 12.39 3.09
N LYS A 82 12.43 11.99 2.39
CA LYS A 82 12.56 10.63 1.83
C LYS A 82 12.60 9.56 2.92
N ILE A 83 13.32 9.77 4.01
CA ILE A 83 13.31 8.83 5.16
C ILE A 83 11.90 8.64 5.71
N THR A 84 11.13 9.71 5.81
CA THR A 84 9.75 9.63 6.31
C THR A 84 8.88 8.79 5.40
N GLU A 85 9.00 8.95 4.09
CA GLU A 85 8.27 8.16 3.10
C GLU A 85 8.68 6.70 3.12
N ASP A 86 9.98 6.41 3.19
CA ASP A 86 10.51 5.04 3.24
C ASP A 86 10.05 4.29 4.50
N VAL A 87 10.08 4.94 5.66
CA VAL A 87 9.58 4.36 6.91
C VAL A 87 8.08 4.10 6.82
N LEU A 88 7.29 5.03 6.29
CA LEU A 88 5.86 4.86 6.12
C LEU A 88 5.55 3.68 5.18
N GLN A 89 6.20 3.61 4.02
CA GLN A 89 6.01 2.50 3.08
C GLN A 89 6.38 1.16 3.71
N LYS A 90 7.54 1.09 4.38
CA LYS A 90 8.00 -0.11 5.08
C LYS A 90 6.99 -0.59 6.12
N ASP A 91 6.48 0.31 6.94
CA ASP A 91 5.54 -0.02 8.00
C ASP A 91 4.17 -0.45 7.44
N LEU A 92 3.68 0.20 6.38
CA LEU A 92 2.44 -0.19 5.70
C LEU A 92 2.56 -1.57 5.04
N LEU A 93 3.68 -1.86 4.38
CA LEU A 93 3.92 -3.15 3.74
C LEU A 93 4.11 -4.28 4.76
N ALA A 94 4.74 -3.99 5.91
CA ALA A 94 4.97 -4.98 6.96
C ALA A 94 3.71 -5.29 7.78
N SER A 95 2.81 -4.30 7.96
CA SER A 95 1.62 -4.42 8.82
C SER A 95 0.31 -4.62 8.04
N ALA A 96 0.36 -4.92 6.75
CA ALA A 96 -0.82 -5.16 5.93
C ALA A 96 -1.71 -6.25 6.53
N GLY A 97 -2.99 -5.94 6.77
CA GLY A 97 -3.96 -6.87 7.35
C GLY A 97 -4.44 -7.94 6.36
N VAL A 98 -4.33 -7.69 5.06
CA VAL A 98 -4.67 -8.63 3.98
C VAL A 98 -3.50 -8.70 3.02
N ILE A 99 -2.95 -9.88 2.83
CA ILE A 99 -1.87 -10.15 1.89
C ILE A 99 -2.37 -11.19 0.90
N LEU A 100 -2.37 -10.84 -0.39
CA LEU A 100 -2.71 -11.76 -1.48
C LEU A 100 -1.54 -11.84 -2.44
N TYR A 101 -1.14 -13.05 -2.76
CA TYR A 101 -0.10 -13.31 -3.74
C TYR A 101 -0.70 -13.56 -5.12
N ALA A 102 0.01 -13.16 -6.15
CA ALA A 102 -0.37 -13.43 -7.53
C ALA A 102 -0.07 -14.90 -7.92
N GLY A 103 -0.83 -15.42 -8.87
CA GLY A 103 -0.69 -16.82 -9.33
C GLY A 103 -1.00 -17.81 -8.21
N ALA A 104 -0.17 -18.83 -8.10
CA ALA A 104 -0.25 -19.88 -7.08
C ALA A 104 0.71 -19.65 -5.89
N ALA A 105 1.39 -18.50 -5.84
CA ALA A 105 2.32 -18.19 -4.77
C ALA A 105 1.60 -18.07 -3.42
N THR A 106 2.28 -18.50 -2.35
CA THR A 106 1.80 -18.44 -0.96
C THR A 106 2.68 -17.59 -0.06
N SER A 107 3.85 -17.19 -0.55
CA SER A 107 4.81 -16.34 0.13
C SER A 107 5.64 -15.56 -0.89
N ASN A 108 6.39 -14.55 -0.44
CA ASN A 108 7.31 -13.83 -1.33
C ASN A 108 8.31 -14.76 -2.02
N GLY A 109 8.85 -15.75 -1.29
CA GLY A 109 9.83 -16.70 -1.82
C GLY A 109 9.31 -17.70 -2.84
N THR A 110 7.99 -17.79 -3.02
CA THR A 110 7.34 -18.68 -4.01
C THR A 110 6.83 -17.92 -5.25
N ILE A 111 7.03 -16.60 -5.30
CA ILE A 111 6.69 -15.78 -6.47
C ILE A 111 7.63 -16.13 -7.62
N THR A 112 7.08 -16.54 -8.75
CA THR A 112 7.83 -16.94 -9.95
C THR A 112 7.28 -16.25 -11.20
N GLY A 113 8.17 -15.89 -12.11
CA GLY A 113 7.83 -15.45 -13.47
C GLY A 113 7.55 -16.59 -14.43
N GLU A 114 7.70 -17.85 -13.99
CA GLU A 114 7.56 -19.03 -14.82
C GLU A 114 6.19 -19.69 -14.68
N VAL A 115 5.70 -20.20 -15.80
CA VAL A 115 4.60 -21.17 -15.80
C VAL A 115 5.21 -22.54 -15.64
N VAL A 116 4.89 -23.22 -14.56
CA VAL A 116 5.30 -24.62 -14.39
C VAL A 116 4.23 -25.48 -15.08
N PRO A 117 4.60 -26.19 -16.16
CA PRO A 117 3.65 -26.98 -16.91
C PRO A 117 3.04 -28.09 -16.07
N GLU A 118 1.82 -28.46 -16.40
CA GLU A 118 1.13 -29.60 -15.79
C GLU A 118 1.93 -30.90 -16.02
N VAL A 119 2.12 -31.66 -14.94
CA VAL A 119 2.63 -33.02 -15.00
C VAL A 119 1.44 -33.95 -14.79
N VAL A 120 0.99 -34.57 -15.86
CA VAL A 120 -0.21 -35.45 -15.86
C VAL A 120 -0.14 -36.48 -14.75
N GLY A 121 -1.12 -36.48 -13.87
CA GLY A 121 -1.21 -37.40 -12.74
C GLY A 121 -0.33 -37.07 -11.51
N VAL A 122 0.41 -35.97 -11.56
CA VAL A 122 1.32 -35.55 -10.46
C VAL A 122 0.99 -34.17 -9.94
N SER A 123 0.93 -33.14 -10.81
CA SER A 123 0.66 -31.76 -10.40
C SER A 123 -0.04 -30.96 -11.49
N PRO A 124 -1.00 -30.09 -11.13
CA PRO A 124 -1.61 -29.17 -12.08
C PRO A 124 -0.60 -28.11 -12.55
N GLU A 125 -0.94 -27.46 -13.66
CA GLU A 125 -0.18 -26.29 -14.13
C GLU A 125 -0.18 -25.19 -13.07
N ILE A 126 1.01 -24.64 -12.78
CA ILE A 126 1.17 -23.51 -11.87
C ILE A 126 1.40 -22.28 -12.72
N PRO A 127 0.46 -21.33 -12.75
CA PRO A 127 0.62 -20.10 -13.52
C PRO A 127 1.69 -19.19 -12.92
N ALA A 128 2.34 -18.40 -13.77
CA ALA A 128 3.25 -17.35 -13.34
C ALA A 128 2.57 -16.38 -12.36
N SER A 129 3.34 -15.87 -11.40
CA SER A 129 2.85 -14.97 -10.34
C SER A 129 2.73 -13.52 -10.83
N ILE A 130 2.00 -13.33 -11.94
CA ILE A 130 1.77 -12.02 -12.56
C ILE A 130 0.42 -11.47 -12.09
N LEU A 131 0.35 -10.14 -11.93
CA LEU A 131 -0.89 -9.47 -11.57
C LEU A 131 -1.94 -9.67 -12.68
N SER A 132 -3.09 -10.21 -12.32
CA SER A 132 -4.19 -10.49 -13.25
C SER A 132 -5.50 -9.85 -12.79
N TYR A 133 -6.46 -9.73 -13.70
CA TYR A 133 -7.82 -9.27 -13.40
C TYR A 133 -8.47 -10.09 -12.27
N LYS A 134 -8.29 -11.39 -12.27
CA LYS A 134 -8.81 -12.31 -11.23
C LYS A 134 -8.24 -11.97 -9.86
N ASN A 135 -6.95 -11.64 -9.76
CA ASN A 135 -6.31 -11.25 -8.50
C ASN A 135 -6.88 -9.95 -7.97
N ILE A 136 -7.11 -8.96 -8.84
CA ILE A 136 -7.71 -7.66 -8.49
C ILE A 136 -9.13 -7.86 -7.95
N MET A 137 -9.95 -8.64 -8.65
CA MET A 137 -11.32 -8.91 -8.21
C MET A 137 -11.37 -9.69 -6.91
N ARG A 138 -10.49 -10.67 -6.72
CA ARG A 138 -10.36 -11.43 -5.47
C ARG A 138 -9.96 -10.50 -4.31
N LEU A 139 -9.00 -9.62 -4.52
CA LEU A 139 -8.59 -8.63 -3.52
C LEU A 139 -9.76 -7.72 -3.14
N SER A 140 -10.47 -7.18 -4.13
CA SER A 140 -11.63 -6.33 -3.89
C SER A 140 -12.71 -7.06 -3.09
N SER A 141 -13.03 -8.31 -3.45
CA SER A 141 -14.00 -9.14 -2.73
C SER A 141 -13.58 -9.38 -1.28
N THR A 142 -12.31 -9.71 -1.04
CA THR A 142 -11.78 -9.91 0.31
C THR A 142 -11.85 -8.63 1.15
N LEU A 143 -11.54 -7.48 0.55
CA LEU A 143 -11.66 -6.19 1.23
C LEU A 143 -13.13 -5.82 1.54
N ASP A 144 -14.06 -6.17 0.66
CA ASP A 144 -15.50 -5.98 0.90
C ASP A 144 -16.02 -6.93 1.99
N GLU A 145 -15.52 -8.15 2.04
CA GLU A 145 -15.83 -9.10 3.14
C GLU A 145 -15.34 -8.60 4.48
N ASN A 146 -14.15 -8.03 4.51
CA ASN A 146 -13.58 -7.40 5.70
C ASN A 146 -14.20 -6.04 6.03
N ARG A 147 -15.18 -5.58 5.23
CA ARG A 147 -15.86 -4.29 5.40
C ARG A 147 -14.90 -3.12 5.43
N THR A 148 -13.81 -3.20 4.65
CA THR A 148 -12.85 -2.11 4.52
C THR A 148 -13.53 -0.92 3.82
N PRO A 149 -13.58 0.27 4.44
CA PRO A 149 -14.21 1.43 3.83
C PRO A 149 -13.58 1.79 2.50
N LYS A 150 -14.42 2.20 1.55
CA LYS A 150 -13.94 2.76 0.27
C LYS A 150 -13.62 4.23 0.47
N GLN A 151 -12.58 4.69 -0.19
CA GLN A 151 -12.17 6.07 -0.12
C GLN A 151 -13.12 6.93 -0.96
N THR A 152 -13.81 7.86 -0.33
CA THR A 152 -14.79 8.74 -0.98
C THR A 152 -14.33 10.18 -1.05
N THR A 153 -13.40 10.56 -0.19
CA THR A 153 -12.90 11.92 -0.08
C THR A 153 -11.39 11.92 -0.04
N VAL A 154 -10.75 12.71 -0.89
CA VAL A 154 -9.30 12.93 -0.88
C VAL A 154 -9.06 14.41 -0.65
N ILE A 155 -8.30 14.73 0.41
CA ILE A 155 -7.87 16.09 0.68
C ILE A 155 -6.53 16.28 -0.05
N SER A 156 -6.53 17.15 -1.06
CA SER A 156 -5.33 17.51 -1.80
C SER A 156 -4.74 18.79 -1.21
N GLY A 157 -3.52 18.70 -0.70
CA GLY A 157 -2.79 19.84 -0.15
C GLY A 157 -3.11 20.18 1.31
N SER A 158 -2.55 21.29 1.80
CA SER A 158 -2.68 21.75 3.18
C SER A 158 -3.94 22.59 3.47
N ARG A 159 -4.81 22.77 2.48
CA ARG A 159 -6.05 23.56 2.58
C ARG A 159 -7.26 22.66 2.42
N TYR A 160 -8.17 22.73 3.37
CA TYR A 160 -9.49 22.04 3.32
C TYR A 160 -10.36 22.43 2.13
N ILE A 161 -9.97 23.46 1.39
CA ILE A 161 -10.71 24.01 0.24
C ILE A 161 -10.56 23.11 -1.01
N ASP A 162 -9.48 22.33 -1.10
CA ASP A 162 -9.19 21.47 -2.26
C ASP A 162 -9.60 20.00 -2.02
N THR A 163 -10.71 19.78 -1.33
CA THR A 163 -11.23 18.44 -1.10
C THR A 163 -11.84 17.89 -2.39
N LYS A 164 -11.29 16.80 -2.89
CA LYS A 164 -11.83 16.06 -4.02
C LYS A 164 -12.71 14.92 -3.53
N VAL A 165 -13.92 14.82 -4.03
CA VAL A 165 -14.81 13.69 -3.81
C VAL A 165 -14.58 12.67 -4.93
N ILE A 166 -14.16 11.48 -4.57
CA ILE A 166 -13.97 10.37 -5.50
C ILE A 166 -15.19 9.46 -5.36
N GLY A 167 -15.74 9.00 -6.48
CA GLY A 167 -16.73 7.92 -6.45
C GLY A 167 -16.18 6.72 -5.70
N ALA A 168 -17.02 5.99 -4.96
CA ALA A 168 -16.61 4.91 -4.06
C ALA A 168 -15.62 3.93 -4.70
N GLY A 169 -14.34 4.10 -4.43
CA GLY A 169 -13.22 3.34 -4.97
C GLY A 169 -12.12 3.15 -3.95
N ARG A 170 -11.14 2.31 -4.27
CA ARG A 170 -9.93 2.13 -3.48
C ARG A 170 -8.72 2.55 -4.31
N ILE A 171 -7.75 3.15 -3.65
CA ILE A 171 -6.51 3.59 -4.29
C ILE A 171 -5.48 2.48 -4.13
N ALA A 172 -4.86 2.11 -5.25
CA ALA A 172 -3.77 1.14 -5.32
C ALA A 172 -2.48 1.88 -5.72
N TYR A 173 -1.49 1.88 -4.86
CA TYR A 173 -0.17 2.43 -5.13
C TYR A 173 0.72 1.35 -5.72
N ILE A 174 1.37 1.66 -6.82
CA ILE A 174 2.28 0.76 -7.55
C ILE A 174 3.58 1.46 -7.91
N GLY A 175 4.66 0.68 -8.01
CA GLY A 175 5.92 1.17 -8.59
C GLY A 175 5.82 1.36 -10.11
N SER A 176 6.77 2.11 -10.67
CA SER A 176 6.85 2.35 -12.11
C SER A 176 7.01 1.06 -12.92
N GLU A 177 7.62 0.04 -12.32
CA GLU A 177 7.87 -1.26 -12.94
C GLU A 177 6.59 -2.06 -13.20
N LEU A 178 5.57 -1.88 -12.36
CA LEU A 178 4.28 -2.55 -12.53
C LEU A 178 3.32 -1.83 -13.47
N ALA A 179 3.57 -0.57 -13.81
CA ALA A 179 2.67 0.20 -14.66
C ALA A 179 2.38 -0.48 -16.02
N PRO A 180 3.38 -1.00 -16.77
CA PRO A 180 3.11 -1.71 -18.01
C PRO A 180 2.25 -2.96 -17.80
N VAL A 181 2.50 -3.72 -16.73
CA VAL A 181 1.74 -4.94 -16.42
C VAL A 181 0.28 -4.62 -16.14
N VAL A 182 0.02 -3.52 -15.41
CA VAL A 182 -1.35 -3.08 -15.12
C VAL A 182 -2.09 -2.62 -16.38
N MET A 183 -1.39 -1.94 -17.30
CA MET A 183 -1.96 -1.49 -18.57
C MET A 183 -2.34 -2.64 -19.52
N GLU A 184 -1.66 -3.78 -19.42
CA GLU A 184 -1.91 -4.97 -20.25
C GLU A 184 -2.96 -5.92 -19.68
N ILE A 185 -3.53 -5.64 -18.51
CA ILE A 185 -4.53 -6.51 -17.88
C ILE A 185 -5.77 -6.64 -18.75
N LYS A 186 -6.14 -7.89 -19.00
CA LYS A 186 -7.34 -8.25 -19.75
C LYS A 186 -8.40 -8.86 -18.85
N ASP A 187 -9.65 -8.64 -19.23
CA ASP A 187 -10.81 -9.25 -18.60
C ASP A 187 -10.94 -10.75 -19.00
N PRO A 188 -11.86 -11.51 -18.41
CA PRO A 188 -12.10 -12.91 -18.77
C PRO A 188 -12.54 -13.13 -20.23
N PHE A 189 -12.98 -12.07 -20.91
CA PHE A 189 -13.39 -12.09 -22.33
C PHE A 189 -12.28 -11.65 -23.27
N ASN A 190 -11.04 -11.49 -22.75
CA ASN A 190 -9.86 -11.04 -23.48
C ASN A 190 -9.92 -9.59 -23.98
N ASN A 191 -10.82 -8.75 -23.45
CA ASN A 191 -10.85 -7.32 -23.71
C ASN A 191 -9.91 -6.56 -22.73
N PRO A 192 -9.36 -5.41 -23.12
CA PRO A 192 -8.62 -4.56 -22.19
C PRO A 192 -9.48 -4.19 -20.98
N ALA A 193 -9.02 -4.51 -19.77
CA ALA A 193 -9.72 -4.18 -18.53
C ALA A 193 -9.25 -2.85 -17.93
N PHE A 194 -8.12 -2.33 -18.37
CA PHE A 194 -7.54 -1.08 -17.93
C PHE A 194 -8.22 0.10 -18.63
N ILE A 195 -8.67 1.07 -17.83
CA ILE A 195 -9.21 2.34 -18.31
C ILE A 195 -8.21 3.43 -17.97
N ALA A 196 -7.56 3.99 -18.98
CA ALA A 196 -6.60 5.07 -18.78
C ALA A 196 -7.30 6.35 -18.27
N VAL A 197 -6.58 7.13 -17.46
CA VAL A 197 -7.09 8.38 -16.88
C VAL A 197 -7.60 9.37 -17.93
N GLN A 198 -7.04 9.32 -19.14
CA GLN A 198 -7.43 10.14 -20.27
C GLN A 198 -8.88 9.89 -20.78
N HIS A 199 -9.42 8.73 -20.45
CA HIS A 199 -10.80 8.34 -20.80
C HIS A 199 -11.82 8.62 -19.70
N TYR A 200 -11.42 9.27 -18.62
CA TYR A 200 -12.34 9.66 -17.57
C TYR A 200 -13.23 10.82 -18.02
N SER A 201 -14.51 10.73 -17.69
CA SER A 201 -15.48 11.77 -18.01
C SER A 201 -15.30 13.06 -17.19
N ASP A 202 -14.66 12.98 -16.03
CA ASP A 202 -14.45 14.10 -15.12
C ASP A 202 -12.98 14.17 -14.70
N ALA A 203 -12.29 15.19 -15.22
CA ALA A 203 -10.90 15.48 -14.87
C ALA A 203 -10.73 16.01 -13.43
N GLY A 204 -11.79 16.52 -12.81
CA GLY A 204 -11.75 17.07 -11.45
C GLY A 204 -11.48 16.03 -10.35
N THR A 205 -11.71 14.75 -10.66
CA THR A 205 -11.54 13.64 -9.70
C THR A 205 -10.23 12.88 -9.86
N VAL A 206 -9.32 13.30 -10.73
CA VAL A 206 -8.04 12.65 -11.00
C VAL A 206 -7.05 12.94 -9.87
N LEU A 207 -6.39 11.89 -9.40
CA LEU A 207 -5.32 11.99 -8.41
C LEU A 207 -3.96 12.30 -9.08
N ASN A 208 -3.08 12.96 -8.34
CA ASN A 208 -1.70 13.16 -8.81
C ASN A 208 -1.00 11.81 -8.98
N GLY A 209 -0.42 11.57 -10.16
CA GLY A 209 0.24 10.30 -10.49
C GLY A 209 -0.72 9.16 -10.82
N GLU A 210 -2.02 9.41 -10.94
CA GLU A 210 -2.97 8.40 -11.36
C GLU A 210 -2.79 8.06 -12.83
N ILE A 211 -2.65 6.76 -13.13
CA ILE A 211 -2.52 6.25 -14.50
C ILE A 211 -3.84 5.74 -15.08
N GLY A 212 -4.71 5.23 -14.23
CA GLY A 212 -5.98 4.67 -14.67
C GLY A 212 -6.64 3.78 -13.62
N SER A 213 -7.64 3.02 -14.04
CA SER A 213 -8.39 2.12 -13.17
C SER A 213 -8.61 0.74 -13.79
N VAL A 214 -8.70 -0.27 -12.93
CA VAL A 214 -9.16 -1.62 -13.29
C VAL A 214 -10.24 -2.02 -12.29
N GLY A 215 -11.47 -2.13 -12.74
CA GLY A 215 -12.61 -2.41 -11.89
C GLY A 215 -12.76 -1.38 -10.75
N PRO A 216 -12.81 -1.80 -9.47
CA PRO A 216 -13.00 -0.91 -8.34
C PRO A 216 -11.71 -0.27 -7.81
N LEU A 217 -10.54 -0.56 -8.40
CA LEU A 217 -9.25 -0.04 -7.98
C LEU A 217 -8.76 1.05 -8.93
N ARG A 218 -8.28 2.15 -8.37
CA ARG A 218 -7.62 3.26 -9.07
C ARG A 218 -6.13 3.17 -8.80
N PHE A 219 -5.33 3.17 -9.84
CA PHE A 219 -3.88 2.99 -9.77
C PHE A 219 -3.14 4.31 -9.79
N VAL A 220 -2.34 4.53 -8.76
CA VAL A 220 -1.43 5.68 -8.64
C VAL A 220 -0.01 5.17 -8.72
N GLN A 221 0.76 5.72 -9.64
CA GLN A 221 2.17 5.38 -9.81
C GLN A 221 3.02 6.18 -8.82
N VAL A 222 3.84 5.46 -8.05
CA VAL A 222 4.84 6.00 -7.13
C VAL A 222 6.22 5.57 -7.63
N PRO A 223 7.04 6.49 -8.17
CA PRO A 223 8.34 6.14 -8.75
C PRO A 223 9.29 5.46 -7.77
N ASP A 224 9.29 5.92 -6.51
CA ASP A 224 10.15 5.41 -5.43
C ASP A 224 9.45 4.35 -4.55
N MET A 225 8.58 3.51 -5.14
CA MET A 225 7.91 2.44 -4.41
C MET A 225 8.91 1.37 -3.97
N LEU A 226 8.93 1.02 -2.70
CA LEU A 226 9.78 -0.04 -2.17
C LEU A 226 9.36 -1.42 -2.71
N HIS A 227 10.34 -2.26 -3.01
CA HIS A 227 10.15 -3.63 -3.47
C HIS A 227 11.16 -4.57 -2.80
N TRP A 228 10.98 -5.87 -2.94
CA TRP A 228 11.90 -6.88 -2.40
C TRP A 228 12.76 -7.44 -3.53
N ALA A 229 14.02 -7.01 -3.60
CA ALA A 229 14.98 -7.48 -4.59
C ALA A 229 15.46 -8.90 -4.26
N GLY A 230 15.40 -9.82 -5.21
CA GLY A 230 15.92 -11.18 -5.11
C GLY A 230 15.30 -12.06 -4.01
N VAL A 231 14.05 -11.77 -3.60
CA VAL A 231 13.35 -12.55 -2.57
C VAL A 231 12.43 -13.62 -3.17
N GLY A 232 12.10 -13.52 -4.45
CA GLY A 232 11.26 -14.49 -5.16
C GLY A 232 11.92 -15.85 -5.35
N ALA A 233 11.26 -16.70 -6.10
CA ALA A 233 11.79 -18.01 -6.48
C ALA A 233 13.06 -17.87 -7.33
N THR A 234 13.86 -18.93 -7.38
CA THR A 234 15.02 -19.00 -8.26
C THR A 234 14.55 -18.99 -9.73
N VAL A 235 15.27 -18.23 -10.56
CA VAL A 235 15.03 -18.19 -12.01
C VAL A 235 15.44 -19.52 -12.63
N GLY A 236 14.53 -20.13 -13.39
CA GLY A 236 14.80 -21.35 -14.14
C GLY A 236 15.18 -21.06 -15.58
N THR A 237 14.19 -21.09 -16.48
CA THR A 237 14.39 -20.95 -17.92
C THR A 237 13.92 -19.62 -18.51
N ASN A 238 13.14 -18.85 -17.75
CA ASN A 238 12.58 -17.58 -18.24
C ASN A 238 13.04 -16.37 -17.40
N PRO A 239 14.17 -15.73 -17.76
CA PRO A 239 14.65 -14.51 -17.11
C PRO A 239 13.90 -13.24 -17.56
N GLY A 240 12.77 -13.35 -18.27
CA GLY A 240 12.06 -12.24 -18.90
C GLY A 240 11.48 -11.18 -17.95
N TYR A 241 11.60 -11.39 -16.64
CA TYR A 241 11.20 -10.45 -15.58
C TYR A 241 12.41 -9.93 -14.81
N ARG A 242 12.23 -8.88 -14.01
CA ARG A 242 13.33 -8.36 -13.20
C ARG A 242 13.79 -9.37 -12.18
N THR A 243 15.11 -9.51 -12.10
CA THR A 243 15.79 -10.48 -11.26
C THR A 243 16.99 -9.84 -10.58
N THR A 244 17.34 -10.33 -9.42
CA THR A 244 18.53 -9.91 -8.67
C THR A 244 19.34 -11.13 -8.27
N THR A 245 20.66 -11.07 -8.49
CA THR A 245 21.57 -12.15 -8.08
C THR A 245 21.88 -12.06 -6.59
N VAL A 246 21.47 -13.09 -5.84
CA VAL A 246 21.70 -13.20 -4.41
C VAL A 246 22.58 -14.44 -4.15
N LEU A 247 23.75 -14.24 -3.58
CA LEU A 247 24.73 -15.31 -3.30
C LEU A 247 25.02 -16.22 -4.50
N GLY A 248 25.13 -15.63 -5.70
CA GLY A 248 25.42 -16.37 -6.93
C GLY A 248 24.20 -17.06 -7.57
N THR A 249 23.01 -16.92 -6.97
CA THR A 249 21.76 -17.46 -7.53
C THR A 249 20.88 -16.30 -7.98
N GLU A 250 20.39 -16.36 -9.22
CA GLU A 250 19.46 -15.37 -9.77
C GLU A 250 18.04 -15.68 -9.26
N LYS A 251 17.36 -14.67 -8.71
CA LYS A 251 16.02 -14.78 -8.14
C LYS A 251 15.13 -13.66 -8.63
N TYR A 252 13.84 -13.92 -8.73
CA TYR A 252 12.86 -12.91 -9.12
C TYR A 252 12.72 -11.82 -8.04
N ASP A 253 12.55 -10.59 -8.51
CA ASP A 253 12.19 -9.46 -7.66
C ASP A 253 10.68 -9.45 -7.41
N VAL A 254 10.28 -9.03 -6.20
CA VAL A 254 8.88 -9.02 -5.79
C VAL A 254 8.40 -7.59 -5.63
N TYR A 255 7.38 -7.22 -6.38
CA TYR A 255 6.81 -5.88 -6.39
C TYR A 255 5.45 -5.87 -5.69
N PRO A 256 5.24 -4.97 -4.70
CA PRO A 256 3.97 -4.85 -4.03
C PRO A 256 2.97 -3.99 -4.82
N VAL A 257 1.69 -4.31 -4.65
CA VAL A 257 0.57 -3.43 -4.93
C VAL A 257 -0.07 -3.07 -3.60
N LEU A 258 0.14 -1.86 -3.13
CA LEU A 258 -0.38 -1.39 -1.84
C LEU A 258 -1.76 -0.77 -2.02
N VAL A 259 -2.79 -1.44 -1.53
CA VAL A 259 -4.16 -0.94 -1.57
C VAL A 259 -4.54 -0.34 -0.23
N VAL A 260 -4.92 0.92 -0.24
CA VAL A 260 -5.29 1.68 0.94
C VAL A 260 -6.78 2.02 0.87
N GLY A 261 -7.51 1.66 1.92
CA GLY A 261 -8.89 2.08 2.14
C GLY A 261 -8.95 3.32 3.03
N ASP A 262 -10.13 3.89 3.20
CA ASP A 262 -10.35 4.96 4.17
C ASP A 262 -10.08 4.45 5.59
N GLN A 263 -9.44 5.26 6.44
CA GLN A 263 -9.08 4.94 7.83
C GLN A 263 -8.20 3.68 8.00
N SER A 264 -7.44 3.30 6.96
CA SER A 264 -6.59 2.09 7.00
C SER A 264 -5.42 2.22 7.96
N PHE A 265 -4.88 3.43 8.14
CA PHE A 265 -3.77 3.70 9.03
C PHE A 265 -3.88 5.10 9.65
N THR A 266 -3.16 5.30 10.74
CA THR A 266 -3.05 6.61 11.41
C THR A 266 -1.60 6.85 11.76
N THR A 267 -1.11 8.04 11.47
CA THR A 267 0.21 8.49 11.90
C THR A 267 0.07 9.26 13.22
N ILE A 268 0.87 8.90 14.21
CA ILE A 268 0.87 9.53 15.53
C ILE A 268 2.27 10.11 15.77
N GLY A 269 2.32 11.38 16.12
CA GLY A 269 3.56 12.06 16.51
C GLY A 269 3.40 12.80 17.82
N PHE A 270 4.49 12.96 18.55
CA PHE A 270 4.50 13.87 19.71
C PHE A 270 4.58 15.30 19.22
N GLN A 271 3.48 16.06 19.44
CA GLN A 271 3.56 17.43 19.05
C GLN A 271 2.71 18.41 19.80
N THR A 272 3.41 19.50 20.18
CA THR A 272 2.83 20.73 20.66
C THR A 272 2.23 21.57 19.52
N ASP A 273 2.66 21.34 18.28
CA ASP A 273 2.34 22.22 17.12
C ASP A 273 1.46 21.57 16.03
N GLY A 274 0.85 20.42 16.32
CA GLY A 274 -0.08 19.76 15.38
C GLY A 274 0.54 19.09 14.14
N LYS A 275 1.87 18.90 14.06
CA LYS A 275 2.55 18.20 12.95
C LYS A 275 2.98 16.81 13.37
N THR A 276 2.76 15.79 12.58
CA THR A 276 3.12 14.38 12.84
C THR A 276 4.62 14.11 12.76
N VAL A 277 5.35 14.92 12.01
CA VAL A 277 6.80 14.80 11.83
C VAL A 277 7.47 16.14 12.09
N LYS A 278 8.55 16.14 12.90
CA LYS A 278 9.35 17.33 13.20
C LYS A 278 10.79 17.11 12.78
N PHE A 279 11.29 17.96 11.92
CA PHE A 279 12.71 18.00 11.56
C PHE A 279 13.42 19.10 12.35
N THR A 280 14.62 18.78 12.82
CA THR A 280 15.53 19.75 13.42
C THR A 280 16.86 19.68 12.69
N VAL A 281 17.25 20.76 12.05
CA VAL A 281 18.54 20.90 11.38
C VAL A 281 19.48 21.68 12.30
N MET A 282 20.66 21.12 12.59
CA MET A 282 21.71 21.78 13.36
C MET A 282 22.97 21.84 12.51
N THR A 283 23.50 23.03 12.33
CA THR A 283 24.78 23.24 11.64
C THR A 283 25.84 23.64 12.68
N LYS A 284 26.95 22.90 12.71
CA LYS A 284 28.13 23.22 13.49
C LYS A 284 29.27 23.55 12.52
N MET A 285 29.80 24.73 12.64
CA MET A 285 30.93 25.15 11.81
C MET A 285 32.19 24.39 12.21
N PRO A 286 33.08 24.06 11.24
CA PRO A 286 34.39 23.50 11.56
C PRO A 286 35.15 24.44 12.49
N GLY A 287 35.75 23.90 13.56
CA GLY A 287 36.63 24.64 14.43
C GLY A 287 37.93 24.97 13.71
N ARG A 288 38.45 26.15 13.92
CA ARG A 288 39.80 26.52 13.49
C ARG A 288 40.83 25.75 14.30
#